data_170266a857c9d44091248abb8c626cc1
#
_entry.id   170266a857c9d44091248abb8c626cc1
#
_cell.length_a   1.000
_cell.length_b   1.000
_cell.length_c   1.000
_cell.angle_alpha   90.00
_cell.angle_beta   90.00
_cell.angle_gamma   90.00
#
_symmetry.space_group_name_H-M   'P 1'
#
loop_
_entity.id
_entity.type
_entity.pdbx_description
1 polymer ?
#
loop_
_entity_poly.entity_id
_entity_poly.type
_entity_poly.pdbx_seq_one_letter_code
_entity_poly.pdbx_strand_id
1 'polypeptide(L)'
;MKYHDITPEMAIGDLVKSKVYGDFGTHIFTDMTPDHWNAPLASYGFEKVGFVPTLHRMEELASTGKNYLYPLYSEEERMSEWDKESPAFLHFPGPVAGRPYAIIIPGGAFNRQWGLVEGMAIAAALNEMGYTAFVLFYRTKQDAVVAKAIEDMYACIRQIEARADEFEVQAGHYMIGGFSAGATLAGEIGSTNFGWKSAGVPKPEMIFLAYTAVRMKDFYAGYTAFPAGHPVHDGAAAFLRRVAGPEITPEAVEPFDLTSHMDASYPPVYLTANEDDHTAPFSNSLTVAETCEKLGIPHKTRFGKTGDHGFGLGIGLEVEGWLSEAVSFWEEVR
;
A
#
# COMPACT_ATOMS: atom_id res chain seq x y z
N MET A 1 11.19 27.23 -8.40
CA MET A 1 10.05 26.89 -9.29
C MET A 1 8.81 27.55 -8.71
N LYS A 2 7.86 28.04 -9.52
CA LYS A 2 6.57 28.53 -9.02
C LYS A 2 5.58 27.37 -9.17
N TYR A 3 5.18 26.75 -8.07
CA TYR A 3 4.21 25.68 -8.07
C TYR A 3 2.79 26.16 -8.40
N HIS A 4 1.96 25.24 -8.88
CA HIS A 4 0.53 25.50 -9.05
C HIS A 4 -0.13 25.64 -7.68
N ASP A 5 -1.08 26.59 -7.59
CA ASP A 5 -1.90 26.72 -6.38
C ASP A 5 -2.82 25.49 -6.28
N ILE A 6 -2.78 24.82 -5.14
CA ILE A 6 -3.57 23.62 -4.87
C ILE A 6 -4.54 23.96 -3.76
N THR A 7 -5.84 23.83 -4.05
CA THR A 7 -6.91 24.15 -3.11
C THR A 7 -7.80 22.94 -2.80
N PRO A 8 -8.46 22.93 -1.64
CA PRO A 8 -9.38 21.86 -1.27
C PRO A 8 -10.53 21.62 -2.25
N GLU A 9 -10.93 22.64 -3.01
CA GLU A 9 -12.03 22.63 -3.97
C GLU A 9 -11.65 22.02 -5.33
N MET A 10 -10.36 21.86 -5.62
CA MET A 10 -9.90 21.27 -6.88
C MET A 10 -10.45 19.85 -7.03
N ALA A 11 -11.02 19.56 -8.20
CA ALA A 11 -11.49 18.21 -8.50
C ALA A 11 -10.30 17.27 -8.79
N ILE A 12 -10.39 16.02 -8.31
CA ILE A 12 -9.39 15.00 -8.61
C ILE A 12 -9.19 14.82 -10.12
N GLY A 13 -10.28 14.87 -10.89
CA GLY A 13 -10.21 14.76 -12.34
C GLY A 13 -9.36 15.84 -13.00
N ASP A 14 -9.26 17.02 -12.41
CA ASP A 14 -8.40 18.10 -12.92
C ASP A 14 -6.92 17.77 -12.68
N LEU A 15 -6.58 17.17 -11.55
CA LEU A 15 -5.22 16.70 -11.29
C LEU A 15 -4.81 15.59 -12.27
N VAL A 16 -5.66 14.58 -12.45
CA VAL A 16 -5.38 13.45 -13.36
C VAL A 16 -5.19 13.91 -14.81
N LYS A 17 -5.97 14.89 -15.25
CA LYS A 17 -5.87 15.45 -16.62
C LYS A 17 -4.72 16.45 -16.78
N SER A 18 -4.17 16.93 -15.69
CA SER A 18 -3.09 17.92 -15.75
C SER A 18 -1.80 17.30 -16.24
N LYS A 19 -1.23 17.85 -17.30
CA LYS A 19 0.08 17.44 -17.83
C LYS A 19 1.25 17.80 -16.91
N VAL A 20 1.01 18.64 -15.93
CA VAL A 20 2.02 19.10 -14.97
C VAL A 20 2.59 17.94 -14.14
N TYR A 21 1.77 16.92 -13.87
CA TYR A 21 2.19 15.77 -13.06
C TYR A 21 2.74 14.60 -13.89
N GLY A 22 2.77 14.70 -15.23
CA GLY A 22 3.28 13.63 -16.10
C GLY A 22 2.64 12.28 -15.77
N ASP A 23 3.46 11.23 -15.67
CA ASP A 23 3.01 9.86 -15.39
C ASP A 23 2.41 9.69 -13.99
N PHE A 24 2.76 10.54 -13.03
CA PHE A 24 2.17 10.52 -11.68
C PHE A 24 0.65 10.79 -11.72
N GLY A 25 0.21 11.71 -12.60
CA GLY A 25 -1.19 12.08 -12.72
C GLY A 25 -2.11 10.90 -13.02
N THR A 26 -1.69 9.99 -13.88
CA THR A 26 -2.47 8.82 -14.30
C THR A 26 -2.64 7.77 -13.19
N HIS A 27 -1.84 7.86 -12.13
CA HIS A 27 -1.82 6.90 -11.01
C HIS A 27 -2.33 7.48 -9.69
N ILE A 28 -2.84 8.72 -9.69
CA ILE A 28 -3.44 9.37 -8.51
C ILE A 28 -4.53 8.49 -7.90
N PHE A 29 -5.45 8.02 -8.74
CA PHE A 29 -6.44 6.99 -8.40
C PHE A 29 -6.63 6.09 -9.61
N THR A 30 -6.49 4.80 -9.43
CA THR A 30 -6.85 3.86 -10.49
C THR A 30 -8.37 3.63 -10.47
N ASP A 31 -8.94 3.38 -11.64
CA ASP A 31 -10.38 3.07 -11.78
C ASP A 31 -11.34 4.10 -11.19
N MET A 32 -11.24 5.33 -11.67
CA MET A 32 -12.10 6.43 -11.25
C MET A 32 -13.52 6.31 -11.80
N THR A 33 -14.50 6.32 -10.91
CA THR A 33 -15.92 6.50 -11.28
C THR A 33 -16.21 7.99 -11.57
N PRO A 34 -17.34 8.32 -12.25
CA PRO A 34 -17.72 9.72 -12.46
C PRO A 34 -17.79 10.56 -11.18
N ASP A 35 -18.21 9.94 -10.06
CA ASP A 35 -18.26 10.63 -8.77
C ASP A 35 -16.87 10.99 -8.25
N HIS A 36 -15.89 10.09 -8.41
CA HIS A 36 -14.49 10.38 -8.07
C HIS A 36 -13.90 11.48 -8.95
N TRP A 37 -14.23 11.52 -10.26
CA TRP A 37 -13.72 12.56 -11.16
C TRP A 37 -14.10 13.96 -10.74
N ASN A 38 -15.32 14.12 -10.20
CA ASN A 38 -15.87 15.41 -9.80
C ASN A 38 -15.65 15.71 -8.30
N ALA A 39 -15.17 14.76 -7.53
CA ALA A 39 -14.97 14.95 -6.09
C ALA A 39 -13.85 15.95 -5.82
N PRO A 40 -14.06 16.93 -4.92
CA PRO A 40 -13.01 17.84 -4.51
C PRO A 40 -11.98 17.13 -3.62
N LEU A 41 -10.74 17.60 -3.60
CA LEU A 41 -9.68 17.10 -2.72
C LEU A 41 -10.09 17.11 -1.24
N ALA A 42 -10.92 18.07 -0.83
CA ALA A 42 -11.48 18.13 0.52
C ALA A 42 -12.19 16.85 0.94
N SER A 43 -12.84 16.13 0.01
CA SER A 43 -13.54 14.87 0.28
C SER A 43 -12.62 13.72 0.69
N TYR A 44 -11.32 13.86 0.45
CA TYR A 44 -10.29 12.85 0.74
C TYR A 44 -9.37 13.25 1.90
N GLY A 45 -9.80 14.20 2.73
CA GLY A 45 -9.01 14.65 3.87
C GLY A 45 -7.80 15.50 3.48
N PHE A 46 -8.00 16.55 2.71
CA PHE A 46 -7.00 17.41 2.10
C PHE A 46 -5.79 17.74 2.98
N GLU A 47 -6.02 18.12 4.24
CA GLU A 47 -4.93 18.43 5.18
C GLU A 47 -4.33 17.16 5.78
N LYS A 48 -5.16 16.13 6.06
CA LYS A 48 -4.75 14.90 6.75
C LYS A 48 -3.75 14.04 5.98
N VAL A 49 -3.77 14.15 4.65
CA VAL A 49 -2.95 13.31 3.76
C VAL A 49 -1.78 14.07 3.12
N GLY A 50 -1.61 15.35 3.39
CA GLY A 50 -0.47 16.12 2.89
C GLY A 50 -0.47 16.32 1.37
N PHE A 51 -1.62 16.65 0.76
CA PHE A 51 -1.72 16.81 -0.69
C PHE A 51 -0.80 17.88 -1.27
N VAL A 52 -0.69 19.05 -0.63
CA VAL A 52 0.09 20.18 -1.18
C VAL A 52 1.57 19.79 -1.36
N PRO A 53 2.32 19.32 -0.33
CA PRO A 53 3.70 18.93 -0.52
C PRO A 53 3.85 17.76 -1.50
N THR A 54 2.92 16.82 -1.51
CA THR A 54 2.93 15.67 -2.41
C THR A 54 2.82 16.09 -3.87
N LEU A 55 1.84 16.94 -4.19
CA LEU A 55 1.60 17.42 -5.56
C LEU A 55 2.74 18.31 -6.04
N HIS A 56 3.32 19.14 -5.17
CA HIS A 56 4.53 19.89 -5.49
C HIS A 56 5.71 18.97 -5.80
N ARG A 57 5.90 17.89 -5.03
CA ARG A 57 6.95 16.91 -5.31
C ARG A 57 6.75 16.19 -6.63
N MET A 58 5.52 15.83 -6.97
CA MET A 58 5.19 15.23 -8.27
C MET A 58 5.47 16.21 -9.43
N GLU A 59 5.12 17.48 -9.27
CA GLU A 59 5.42 18.54 -10.25
C GLU A 59 6.93 18.73 -10.45
N GLU A 60 7.71 18.75 -9.38
CA GLU A 60 9.18 18.80 -9.44
C GLU A 60 9.74 17.65 -10.27
N LEU A 61 9.37 16.42 -9.91
CA LEU A 61 9.85 15.22 -10.61
C LEU A 61 9.44 15.25 -12.09
N ALA A 62 8.16 15.50 -12.39
CA ALA A 62 7.66 15.57 -13.76
C ALA A 62 8.40 16.63 -14.59
N SER A 63 8.77 17.77 -13.99
CA SER A 63 9.49 18.86 -14.66
C SER A 63 10.91 18.48 -15.13
N THR A 64 11.50 17.41 -14.59
CA THR A 64 12.81 16.93 -15.00
C THR A 64 12.82 16.29 -16.39
N GLY A 65 11.66 15.89 -16.91
CA GLY A 65 11.50 15.14 -18.15
C GLY A 65 12.03 13.70 -18.09
N LYS A 66 12.41 13.21 -16.90
CA LYS A 66 12.81 11.81 -16.71
C LYS A 66 11.59 10.92 -16.59
N ASN A 67 11.76 9.64 -16.91
CA ASN A 67 10.75 8.61 -16.64
C ASN A 67 10.80 8.19 -15.17
N TYR A 68 9.65 8.14 -14.51
CA TYR A 68 9.50 7.67 -13.13
C TYR A 68 8.52 6.51 -13.01
N LEU A 69 7.85 6.11 -14.09
CA LEU A 69 6.93 4.98 -14.15
C LEU A 69 7.62 3.79 -14.82
N TYR A 70 7.66 2.68 -14.12
CA TYR A 70 8.34 1.46 -14.57
C TYR A 70 7.35 0.30 -14.62
N PRO A 71 6.98 -0.20 -15.82
CA PRO A 71 6.17 -1.41 -15.95
C PRO A 71 6.84 -2.60 -15.28
N LEU A 72 6.07 -3.46 -14.62
CA LEU A 72 6.61 -4.66 -13.96
C LEU A 72 7.00 -5.77 -14.93
N TYR A 73 6.36 -5.80 -16.07
CA TYR A 73 6.49 -6.87 -17.06
C TYR A 73 7.06 -6.36 -18.37
N SER A 74 7.74 -7.24 -19.09
CA SER A 74 8.27 -6.95 -20.44
C SER A 74 7.14 -6.64 -21.41
N GLU A 75 7.47 -6.00 -22.53
CA GLU A 75 6.48 -5.71 -23.60
C GLU A 75 5.83 -7.00 -24.12
N GLU A 76 6.61 -8.08 -24.29
CA GLU A 76 6.13 -9.38 -24.74
C GLU A 76 5.11 -9.97 -23.76
N GLU A 77 5.38 -9.95 -22.44
CA GLU A 77 4.46 -10.41 -21.42
C GLU A 77 3.17 -9.59 -21.38
N ARG A 78 3.27 -8.26 -21.48
CA ARG A 78 2.10 -7.36 -21.49
C ARG A 78 1.23 -7.54 -22.73
N MET A 79 1.84 -7.91 -23.88
CA MET A 79 1.09 -8.21 -25.10
C MET A 79 0.42 -9.59 -25.07
N SER A 80 1.01 -10.55 -24.36
CA SER A 80 0.48 -11.92 -24.26
C SER A 80 -0.55 -12.11 -23.16
N GLU A 81 -0.44 -11.35 -22.07
CA GLU A 81 -1.28 -11.45 -20.88
C GLU A 81 -1.86 -10.08 -20.53
N TRP A 82 -3.11 -9.83 -20.92
CA TRP A 82 -3.78 -8.53 -20.80
C TRP A 82 -3.76 -7.95 -19.36
N ASP A 83 -3.75 -8.79 -18.33
CA ASP A 83 -3.73 -8.36 -16.94
C ASP A 83 -2.34 -7.94 -16.43
N LYS A 84 -1.30 -8.16 -17.23
CA LYS A 84 0.06 -7.66 -17.01
C LYS A 84 0.34 -6.29 -17.64
N GLU A 85 -0.63 -5.70 -18.33
CA GLU A 85 -0.45 -4.38 -18.98
C GLU A 85 -0.30 -3.25 -17.96
N SER A 86 -1.11 -3.26 -16.90
CA SER A 86 -1.21 -2.13 -15.96
C SER A 86 -0.26 -2.18 -14.74
N PRO A 87 0.23 -3.34 -14.24
CA PRO A 87 1.14 -3.35 -13.10
C PRO A 87 2.44 -2.62 -13.36
N ALA A 88 2.77 -1.70 -12.45
CA ALA A 88 3.93 -0.82 -12.54
C ALA A 88 4.35 -0.35 -11.15
N PHE A 89 5.50 0.31 -11.06
CA PHE A 89 5.81 1.12 -9.89
C PHE A 89 6.24 2.53 -10.28
N LEU A 90 5.94 3.49 -9.41
CA LEU A 90 6.46 4.84 -9.48
C LEU A 90 7.70 4.98 -8.60
N HIS A 91 8.75 5.58 -9.13
CA HIS A 91 9.99 5.89 -8.44
C HIS A 91 9.96 7.32 -7.91
N PHE A 92 10.15 7.47 -6.61
CA PHE A 92 10.34 8.73 -5.90
C PHE A 92 11.79 8.80 -5.40
N PRO A 93 12.72 9.35 -6.17
CA PRO A 93 14.12 9.39 -5.78
C PRO A 93 14.31 10.24 -4.52
N GLY A 94 14.99 9.69 -3.54
CA GLY A 94 15.37 10.43 -2.33
C GLY A 94 16.57 11.37 -2.59
N PRO A 95 16.80 12.32 -1.68
CA PRO A 95 17.91 13.28 -1.84
C PRO A 95 19.28 12.70 -1.49
N VAL A 96 19.36 11.49 -0.92
CA VAL A 96 20.59 10.86 -0.45
C VAL A 96 20.77 9.50 -1.14
N ALA A 97 21.76 9.42 -2.01
CA ALA A 97 22.11 8.19 -2.72
C ALA A 97 22.67 7.11 -1.77
N GLY A 98 22.51 5.83 -2.15
CA GLY A 98 23.10 4.68 -1.46
C GLY A 98 22.49 4.37 -0.09
N ARG A 99 21.30 4.91 0.23
CA ARG A 99 20.54 4.55 1.43
C ARG A 99 19.63 3.35 1.18
N PRO A 100 19.18 2.66 2.24
CA PRO A 100 18.04 1.75 2.17
C PRO A 100 16.82 2.45 1.57
N TYR A 101 15.86 1.69 1.06
CA TYR A 101 14.69 2.22 0.34
C TYR A 101 13.39 1.69 0.92
N ALA A 102 12.27 2.27 0.47
CA ALA A 102 10.94 1.85 0.88
C ALA A 102 10.08 1.45 -0.31
N ILE A 103 9.26 0.40 -0.15
CA ILE A 103 8.21 0.01 -1.09
C ILE A 103 6.86 0.25 -0.42
N ILE A 104 6.00 1.02 -1.07
CA ILE A 104 4.69 1.43 -0.57
C ILE A 104 3.60 0.80 -1.43
N ILE A 105 2.65 0.13 -0.80
CA ILE A 105 1.56 -0.58 -1.47
C ILE A 105 0.21 0.05 -1.08
N PRO A 106 -0.41 0.84 -1.98
CA PRO A 106 -1.72 1.44 -1.71
C PRO A 106 -2.82 0.41 -1.56
N GLY A 107 -3.85 0.72 -0.76
CA GLY A 107 -5.06 -0.07 -0.62
C GLY A 107 -6.11 0.25 -1.69
N GLY A 108 -7.33 -0.21 -1.46
CA GLY A 108 -8.50 -0.05 -2.34
C GLY A 108 -9.26 -1.35 -2.57
N ALA A 109 -9.22 -2.26 -1.57
CA ALA A 109 -9.96 -3.53 -1.53
C ALA A 109 -9.73 -4.42 -2.76
N PHE A 110 -8.55 -4.40 -3.37
CA PHE A 110 -8.21 -5.09 -4.61
C PHE A 110 -9.12 -4.75 -5.80
N ASN A 111 -9.89 -3.69 -5.70
CA ASN A 111 -10.76 -3.18 -6.76
C ASN A 111 -10.16 -1.97 -7.49
N ARG A 112 -9.41 -1.18 -6.76
CA ARG A 112 -8.70 0.03 -7.22
C ARG A 112 -7.49 0.27 -6.34
N GLN A 113 -6.77 1.37 -6.59
CA GLN A 113 -5.68 1.79 -5.73
C GLN A 113 -5.78 3.29 -5.45
N TRP A 114 -5.57 3.67 -4.19
CA TRP A 114 -5.58 5.04 -3.71
C TRP A 114 -4.17 5.65 -3.79
N GLY A 115 -3.63 5.73 -5.02
CA GLY A 115 -2.24 6.05 -5.29
C GLY A 115 -1.76 7.36 -4.66
N LEU A 116 -2.58 8.43 -4.69
CA LEU A 116 -2.19 9.72 -4.10
C LEU A 116 -2.13 9.65 -2.58
N VAL A 117 -3.18 9.15 -1.93
CA VAL A 117 -3.34 9.16 -0.46
C VAL A 117 -2.42 8.17 0.24
N GLU A 118 -2.37 6.95 -0.28
CA GLU A 118 -1.73 5.79 0.36
C GLU A 118 -0.42 5.36 -0.32
N GLY A 119 0.00 6.09 -1.34
CA GLY A 119 1.22 5.82 -2.07
C GLY A 119 2.12 7.05 -2.16
N MET A 120 1.74 8.00 -3.01
CA MET A 120 2.59 9.16 -3.36
C MET A 120 2.81 10.10 -2.18
N ALA A 121 1.79 10.31 -1.32
CA ALA A 121 1.95 11.14 -0.13
C ALA A 121 2.97 10.54 0.85
N ILE A 122 2.96 9.22 1.01
CA ILE A 122 3.91 8.50 1.85
C ILE A 122 5.31 8.56 1.23
N ALA A 123 5.41 8.34 -0.09
CA ALA A 123 6.69 8.40 -0.80
C ALA A 123 7.32 9.80 -0.74
N ALA A 124 6.51 10.87 -0.90
CA ALA A 124 6.98 12.24 -0.76
C ALA A 124 7.50 12.53 0.66
N ALA A 125 6.75 12.10 1.69
CA ALA A 125 7.17 12.26 3.08
C ALA A 125 8.46 11.48 3.40
N LEU A 126 8.65 10.29 2.83
CA LEU A 126 9.90 9.53 2.96
C LEU A 126 11.07 10.22 2.24
N ASN A 127 10.84 10.88 1.10
CA ASN A 127 11.86 11.70 0.46
C ASN A 127 12.32 12.83 1.37
N GLU A 128 11.41 13.51 2.09
CA GLU A 128 11.77 14.55 3.08
C GLU A 128 12.63 13.98 4.23
N MET A 129 12.44 12.70 4.59
CA MET A 129 13.26 11.99 5.56
C MET A 129 14.58 11.44 4.96
N GLY A 130 14.81 11.65 3.66
CA GLY A 130 16.06 11.27 2.98
C GLY A 130 16.06 9.89 2.34
N TYR A 131 14.92 9.22 2.21
CA TYR A 131 14.81 7.88 1.62
C TYR A 131 14.22 7.92 0.21
N THR A 132 14.74 7.07 -0.66
CA THR A 132 14.07 6.72 -1.92
C THR A 132 12.88 5.82 -1.63
N ALA A 133 11.76 6.09 -2.31
CA ALA A 133 10.56 5.28 -2.18
C ALA A 133 10.02 4.85 -3.56
N PHE A 134 9.38 3.69 -3.57
CA PHE A 134 8.71 3.13 -4.73
C PHE A 134 7.25 2.86 -4.39
N VAL A 135 6.33 3.30 -5.24
CA VAL A 135 4.89 3.06 -5.06
C VAL A 135 4.45 1.99 -6.04
N LEU A 136 4.04 0.84 -5.53
CA LEU A 136 3.62 -0.32 -6.33
C LEU A 136 2.15 -0.19 -6.73
N PHE A 137 1.88 -0.36 -8.02
CA PHE A 137 0.56 -0.57 -8.60
C PHE A 137 0.46 -2.01 -9.10
N TYR A 138 -0.45 -2.78 -8.53
CA TYR A 138 -0.61 -4.22 -8.71
C TYR A 138 -1.91 -4.57 -9.42
N ARG A 139 -2.07 -5.81 -9.87
CA ARG A 139 -3.32 -6.31 -10.50
C ARG A 139 -4.50 -6.20 -9.55
N THR A 140 -5.63 -5.76 -10.08
CA THR A 140 -6.90 -5.55 -9.35
C THR A 140 -8.11 -6.06 -10.15
N LYS A 141 -9.31 -6.00 -9.56
CA LYS A 141 -10.64 -6.24 -10.18
C LYS A 141 -11.01 -7.67 -10.52
N GLN A 142 -10.10 -8.61 -10.48
CA GLN A 142 -10.37 -9.99 -10.83
C GLN A 142 -10.75 -10.81 -9.60
N ASP A 143 -11.47 -11.90 -9.77
CA ASP A 143 -11.61 -12.94 -8.77
C ASP A 143 -10.24 -13.60 -8.53
N ALA A 144 -9.92 -13.98 -7.30
CA ALA A 144 -8.63 -14.56 -6.89
C ALA A 144 -7.39 -13.74 -7.32
N VAL A 145 -7.50 -12.41 -7.35
CA VAL A 145 -6.43 -11.53 -7.83
C VAL A 145 -5.26 -11.42 -6.86
N VAL A 146 -5.45 -11.74 -5.56
CA VAL A 146 -4.42 -11.52 -4.54
C VAL A 146 -3.15 -12.34 -4.81
N ALA A 147 -3.28 -13.59 -5.24
CA ALA A 147 -2.10 -14.38 -5.62
C ALA A 147 -1.30 -13.71 -6.75
N LYS A 148 -1.98 -13.16 -7.77
CA LYS A 148 -1.34 -12.40 -8.85
C LYS A 148 -0.73 -11.08 -8.36
N ALA A 149 -1.39 -10.39 -7.44
CA ALA A 149 -0.87 -9.16 -6.85
C ALA A 149 0.38 -9.41 -5.98
N ILE A 150 0.47 -10.56 -5.33
CA ILE A 150 1.69 -11.03 -4.65
C ILE A 150 2.83 -11.26 -5.66
N GLU A 151 2.55 -11.85 -6.83
CA GLU A 151 3.55 -11.95 -7.91
C GLU A 151 4.04 -10.58 -8.40
N ASP A 152 3.12 -9.60 -8.52
CA ASP A 152 3.46 -8.22 -8.89
C ASP A 152 4.38 -7.58 -7.85
N MET A 153 4.12 -7.80 -6.56
CA MET A 153 5.00 -7.34 -5.48
C MET A 153 6.40 -7.93 -5.62
N TYR A 154 6.53 -9.21 -5.91
CA TYR A 154 7.84 -9.83 -6.11
C TYR A 154 8.52 -9.36 -7.39
N ALA A 155 7.79 -9.13 -8.47
CA ALA A 155 8.33 -8.56 -9.69
C ALA A 155 8.90 -7.15 -9.44
N CYS A 156 8.20 -6.33 -8.65
CA CYS A 156 8.66 -5.01 -8.22
C CYS A 156 9.97 -5.11 -7.44
N ILE A 157 10.03 -5.94 -6.40
CA ILE A 157 11.24 -6.12 -5.60
C ILE A 157 12.42 -6.56 -6.48
N ARG A 158 12.24 -7.59 -7.33
CA ARG A 158 13.31 -8.07 -8.22
C ARG A 158 13.81 -7.00 -9.19
N GLN A 159 12.91 -6.18 -9.74
CA GLN A 159 13.31 -5.08 -10.62
C GLN A 159 14.10 -4.00 -9.88
N ILE A 160 13.68 -3.63 -8.67
CA ILE A 160 14.40 -2.64 -7.86
C ILE A 160 15.80 -3.19 -7.50
N GLU A 161 15.88 -4.42 -7.02
CA GLU A 161 17.14 -5.07 -6.66
C GLU A 161 18.11 -5.17 -7.85
N ALA A 162 17.61 -5.59 -9.02
CA ALA A 162 18.42 -5.71 -10.24
C ALA A 162 18.90 -4.35 -10.77
N ARG A 163 18.28 -3.25 -10.37
CA ARG A 163 18.57 -1.89 -10.84
C ARG A 163 18.94 -0.95 -9.68
N ALA A 164 19.43 -1.51 -8.57
CA ALA A 164 19.73 -0.73 -7.37
C ALA A 164 20.72 0.42 -7.63
N ASP A 165 21.75 0.19 -8.47
CA ASP A 165 22.71 1.21 -8.87
C ASP A 165 22.04 2.36 -9.67
N GLU A 166 21.09 2.02 -10.57
CA GLU A 166 20.35 3.03 -11.34
C GLU A 166 19.43 3.87 -10.47
N PHE A 167 18.80 3.24 -9.48
CA PHE A 167 17.94 3.92 -8.52
C PHE A 167 18.72 4.58 -7.37
N GLU A 168 20.04 4.40 -7.33
CA GLU A 168 20.93 4.92 -6.29
C GLU A 168 20.51 4.47 -4.88
N VAL A 169 20.07 3.19 -4.73
CA VAL A 169 19.64 2.59 -3.47
C VAL A 169 20.56 1.46 -3.03
N GLN A 170 20.49 1.10 -1.76
CA GLN A 170 21.23 -0.02 -1.20
C GLN A 170 20.45 -1.33 -1.41
N ALA A 171 20.96 -2.18 -2.30
CA ALA A 171 20.35 -3.49 -2.57
C ALA A 171 20.26 -4.36 -1.31
N GLY A 172 19.14 -5.08 -1.17
CA GLY A 172 18.87 -5.96 -0.04
C GLY A 172 18.45 -5.26 1.27
N HIS A 173 18.40 -3.93 1.29
CA HIS A 173 18.11 -3.13 2.47
C HIS A 173 16.85 -2.29 2.27
N TYR A 174 15.71 -2.79 2.70
CA TYR A 174 14.45 -2.08 2.49
C TYR A 174 13.41 -2.33 3.57
N MET A 175 12.52 -1.37 3.74
CA MET A 175 11.22 -1.61 4.35
C MET A 175 10.15 -1.72 3.27
N ILE A 176 9.11 -2.48 3.55
CA ILE A 176 7.93 -2.58 2.72
C ILE A 176 6.70 -2.32 3.59
N GLY A 177 5.71 -1.66 3.04
CA GLY A 177 4.49 -1.48 3.81
C GLY A 177 3.30 -1.17 2.94
N GLY A 178 2.14 -1.33 3.53
CA GLY A 178 0.90 -1.17 2.80
C GLY A 178 -0.24 -0.68 3.67
N PHE A 179 -1.28 -0.31 2.97
CA PHE A 179 -2.48 0.31 3.49
C PHE A 179 -3.70 -0.54 3.17
N SER A 180 -4.57 -0.82 4.14
CA SER A 180 -5.80 -1.58 3.89
C SER A 180 -5.52 -2.90 3.15
N ALA A 181 -6.09 -3.10 1.97
CA ALA A 181 -5.80 -4.25 1.10
C ALA A 181 -4.32 -4.32 0.66
N GLY A 182 -3.62 -3.19 0.51
CA GLY A 182 -2.17 -3.16 0.26
C GLY A 182 -1.36 -3.71 1.43
N ALA A 183 -1.86 -3.57 2.65
CA ALA A 183 -1.26 -4.16 3.84
C ALA A 183 -1.35 -5.71 3.83
N THR A 184 -2.37 -6.28 3.18
CA THR A 184 -2.42 -7.74 2.94
C THR A 184 -1.18 -8.17 2.15
N LEU A 185 -0.90 -7.51 1.02
CA LEU A 185 0.26 -7.85 0.19
C LEU A 185 1.58 -7.62 0.94
N ALA A 186 1.72 -6.47 1.60
CA ALA A 186 2.93 -6.16 2.39
C ALA A 186 3.14 -7.17 3.53
N GLY A 187 2.08 -7.64 4.16
CA GLY A 187 2.14 -8.65 5.21
C GLY A 187 2.60 -10.00 4.68
N GLU A 188 2.12 -10.40 3.51
CA GLU A 188 2.43 -11.70 2.92
C GLU A 188 3.92 -11.88 2.58
N ILE A 189 4.71 -10.82 2.43
CA ILE A 189 6.16 -10.93 2.23
C ILE A 189 6.86 -11.65 3.39
N GLY A 190 6.29 -11.58 4.59
CA GLY A 190 6.83 -12.24 5.78
C GLY A 190 6.24 -13.63 6.05
N SER A 191 5.13 -14.01 5.39
CA SER A 191 4.40 -15.25 5.67
C SER A 191 5.19 -16.52 5.32
N THR A 192 4.82 -17.63 5.95
CA THR A 192 5.48 -18.93 5.73
C THR A 192 5.12 -19.57 4.39
N ASN A 193 3.98 -19.19 3.80
CA ASN A 193 3.49 -19.74 2.53
C ASN A 193 3.84 -18.87 1.33
N PHE A 194 3.68 -17.54 1.41
CA PHE A 194 3.96 -16.60 0.32
C PHE A 194 5.23 -15.77 0.52
N GLY A 195 5.95 -15.94 1.61
CA GLY A 195 6.98 -15.01 2.04
C GLY A 195 8.24 -14.96 1.19
N TRP A 196 9.13 -14.06 1.56
CA TRP A 196 10.40 -13.75 0.89
C TRP A 196 11.26 -14.99 0.58
N LYS A 197 11.21 -16.03 1.45
CA LYS A 197 11.96 -17.27 1.25
C LYS A 197 11.47 -18.03 0.02
N SER A 198 10.15 -18.20 -0.13
CA SER A 198 9.54 -18.91 -1.26
C SER A 198 9.70 -18.12 -2.57
N ALA A 199 9.67 -16.81 -2.49
CA ALA A 199 9.82 -15.93 -3.64
C ALA A 199 11.27 -15.74 -4.11
N GLY A 200 12.25 -16.09 -3.27
CA GLY A 200 13.68 -15.88 -3.57
C GLY A 200 14.06 -14.41 -3.69
N VAL A 201 13.44 -13.55 -2.87
CA VAL A 201 13.77 -12.13 -2.76
C VAL A 201 14.42 -11.83 -1.41
N PRO A 202 15.16 -10.72 -1.24
CA PRO A 202 15.70 -10.34 0.06
C PRO A 202 14.62 -10.23 1.13
N LYS A 203 14.95 -10.56 2.38
CA LYS A 203 14.08 -10.33 3.52
C LYS A 203 13.97 -8.82 3.78
N PRO A 204 12.74 -8.23 3.88
CA PRO A 204 12.63 -6.85 4.31
C PRO A 204 13.15 -6.67 5.74
N GLU A 205 13.77 -5.54 6.01
CA GLU A 205 14.26 -5.20 7.36
C GLU A 205 13.11 -4.89 8.31
N MET A 206 12.00 -4.36 7.76
CA MET A 206 10.77 -4.08 8.49
C MET A 206 9.55 -4.08 7.56
N ILE A 207 8.40 -4.43 8.11
CA ILE A 207 7.09 -4.30 7.45
C ILE A 207 6.26 -3.27 8.21
N PHE A 208 5.63 -2.28 7.54
CA PHE A 208 4.59 -1.50 8.18
C PHE A 208 3.20 -1.85 7.62
N LEU A 209 2.21 -1.91 8.49
CA LEU A 209 0.83 -2.26 8.17
C LEU A 209 -0.10 -1.17 8.71
N ALA A 210 -0.72 -0.39 7.83
CA ALA A 210 -1.64 0.67 8.18
C ALA A 210 -3.09 0.21 7.97
N TYR A 211 -3.93 0.35 9.03
CA TYR A 211 -5.35 -0.05 9.02
C TYR A 211 -5.61 -1.31 8.19
N THR A 212 -4.97 -2.36 8.60
CA THR A 212 -4.73 -3.58 7.80
C THR A 212 -5.96 -4.47 7.63
N ALA A 213 -6.09 -5.12 6.47
CA ALA A 213 -7.14 -6.09 6.13
C ALA A 213 -6.54 -7.49 5.91
N VAL A 214 -5.88 -8.05 6.94
CA VAL A 214 -5.06 -9.27 6.83
C VAL A 214 -5.69 -10.52 7.46
N ARG A 215 -6.82 -10.36 8.17
CA ARG A 215 -7.51 -11.49 8.82
C ARG A 215 -8.71 -11.92 8.00
N MET A 216 -8.49 -12.86 7.10
CA MET A 216 -9.55 -13.37 6.23
C MET A 216 -10.68 -14.07 6.99
N LYS A 217 -10.37 -14.64 8.16
CA LYS A 217 -11.37 -15.24 9.07
C LYS A 217 -12.39 -14.23 9.57
N ASP A 218 -11.97 -12.99 9.83
CA ASP A 218 -12.90 -11.93 10.32
C ASP A 218 -13.85 -11.50 9.19
N PHE A 219 -13.35 -11.36 7.97
CA PHE A 219 -14.19 -11.08 6.79
C PHE A 219 -15.13 -12.25 6.48
N TYR A 220 -14.66 -13.49 6.60
CA TYR A 220 -15.49 -14.68 6.44
C TYR A 220 -16.58 -14.78 7.48
N ALA A 221 -16.30 -14.44 8.73
CA ALA A 221 -17.31 -14.34 9.79
C ALA A 221 -18.39 -13.30 9.46
N GLY A 222 -18.01 -12.11 8.97
CA GLY A 222 -18.95 -11.09 8.50
C GLY A 222 -19.79 -11.57 7.32
N TYR A 223 -19.18 -12.27 6.36
CA TYR A 223 -19.87 -12.87 5.21
C TYR A 223 -20.95 -13.87 5.63
N THR A 224 -20.68 -14.71 6.62
CA THR A 224 -21.60 -15.77 7.05
C THR A 224 -22.62 -15.34 8.09
N ALA A 225 -22.35 -14.26 8.85
CA ALA A 225 -23.21 -13.79 9.93
C ALA A 225 -24.47 -13.05 9.43
N PHE A 226 -24.45 -12.54 8.19
CA PHE A 226 -25.53 -11.72 7.63
C PHE A 226 -26.03 -12.32 6.31
N PRO A 227 -27.32 -12.12 5.94
CA PRO A 227 -27.83 -12.59 4.66
C PRO A 227 -27.34 -11.72 3.50
N ALA A 228 -27.38 -12.27 2.28
CA ALA A 228 -27.15 -11.52 1.06
C ALA A 228 -28.07 -10.29 0.96
N GLY A 229 -27.54 -9.16 0.51
CA GLY A 229 -28.20 -7.85 0.53
C GLY A 229 -27.92 -7.02 1.80
N HIS A 230 -27.32 -7.60 2.82
CA HIS A 230 -26.85 -6.84 3.98
C HIS A 230 -25.46 -6.24 3.66
N PRO A 231 -25.19 -4.94 3.94
CA PRO A 231 -23.93 -4.29 3.57
C PRO A 231 -22.66 -5.01 4.04
N VAL A 232 -22.67 -5.58 5.24
CA VAL A 232 -21.53 -6.34 5.80
C VAL A 232 -21.29 -7.62 4.97
N HIS A 233 -22.36 -8.38 4.67
CA HIS A 233 -22.27 -9.58 3.83
C HIS A 233 -21.70 -9.23 2.45
N ASP A 234 -22.32 -8.26 1.78
CA ASP A 234 -22.00 -7.92 0.39
C ASP A 234 -20.59 -7.33 0.26
N GLY A 235 -20.18 -6.51 1.23
CA GLY A 235 -18.81 -5.99 1.31
C GLY A 235 -17.78 -7.09 1.52
N ALA A 236 -18.01 -7.98 2.48
CA ALA A 236 -17.14 -9.11 2.75
C ALA A 236 -17.09 -10.09 1.55
N ALA A 237 -18.24 -10.41 0.93
CA ALA A 237 -18.30 -11.26 -0.24
C ALA A 237 -17.50 -10.69 -1.41
N ALA A 238 -17.66 -9.39 -1.69
CA ALA A 238 -16.91 -8.72 -2.75
C ALA A 238 -15.40 -8.71 -2.50
N PHE A 239 -14.96 -8.51 -1.25
CA PHE A 239 -13.55 -8.56 -0.86
C PHE A 239 -13.00 -9.99 -0.96
N LEU A 240 -13.64 -10.97 -0.35
CA LEU A 240 -13.19 -12.36 -0.32
C LEU A 240 -13.16 -13.01 -1.72
N ARG A 241 -14.07 -12.63 -2.63
CA ARG A 241 -13.99 -13.07 -4.04
C ARG A 241 -12.70 -12.63 -4.71
N ARG A 242 -12.26 -11.40 -4.46
CA ARG A 242 -10.97 -10.90 -4.98
C ARG A 242 -9.79 -11.59 -4.35
N VAL A 243 -9.91 -11.96 -3.07
CA VAL A 243 -8.86 -12.71 -2.35
C VAL A 243 -8.73 -14.13 -2.86
N ALA A 244 -9.78 -14.92 -2.78
CA ALA A 244 -9.74 -16.38 -2.92
C ALA A 244 -10.54 -16.93 -4.12
N GLY A 245 -11.30 -16.09 -4.83
CA GLY A 245 -12.13 -16.53 -5.96
C GLY A 245 -13.62 -16.60 -5.65
N PRO A 246 -14.44 -17.10 -6.61
CA PRO A 246 -15.89 -17.07 -6.51
C PRO A 246 -16.46 -18.05 -5.46
N GLU A 247 -15.72 -19.10 -5.12
CA GLU A 247 -16.11 -20.09 -4.10
C GLU A 247 -15.53 -19.68 -2.76
N ILE A 248 -16.32 -18.90 -1.99
CA ILE A 248 -15.89 -18.38 -0.69
C ILE A 248 -16.10 -19.47 0.37
N THR A 249 -15.04 -20.21 0.71
CA THR A 249 -15.01 -21.20 1.79
C THR A 249 -13.89 -20.92 2.78
N PRO A 250 -13.95 -21.47 4.01
CA PRO A 250 -12.84 -21.32 4.98
C PRO A 250 -11.49 -21.75 4.39
N GLU A 251 -11.47 -22.86 3.66
CA GLU A 251 -10.27 -23.44 3.05
C GLU A 251 -9.70 -22.57 1.92
N ALA A 252 -10.55 -21.88 1.17
CA ALA A 252 -10.14 -20.99 0.09
C ALA A 252 -9.51 -19.70 0.62
N VAL A 253 -10.00 -19.17 1.73
CA VAL A 253 -9.54 -17.90 2.32
C VAL A 253 -8.37 -18.08 3.30
N GLU A 254 -8.22 -19.29 3.89
CA GLU A 254 -7.22 -19.60 4.90
C GLU A 254 -5.78 -19.30 4.47
N PRO A 255 -5.33 -19.61 3.24
CA PRO A 255 -3.97 -19.29 2.79
C PRO A 255 -3.60 -17.80 2.86
N PHE A 256 -4.58 -16.92 2.85
CA PHE A 256 -4.43 -15.46 2.90
C PHE A 256 -4.73 -14.87 4.30
N ASP A 257 -4.96 -15.70 5.33
CA ASP A 257 -5.10 -15.25 6.71
C ASP A 257 -3.72 -15.10 7.35
N LEU A 258 -3.13 -13.93 7.26
CA LEU A 258 -1.73 -13.67 7.61
C LEU A 258 -1.32 -14.23 8.97
N THR A 259 -2.16 -14.03 10.00
CA THR A 259 -1.80 -14.43 11.38
C THR A 259 -1.69 -15.95 11.56
N SER A 260 -2.25 -16.74 10.65
CA SER A 260 -2.09 -18.20 10.61
C SER A 260 -0.74 -18.64 10.02
N HIS A 261 -0.07 -17.74 9.28
CA HIS A 261 1.16 -18.01 8.54
C HIS A 261 2.35 -17.16 9.01
N MET A 262 2.28 -16.61 10.22
CA MET A 262 3.41 -15.93 10.86
C MET A 262 4.19 -16.93 11.73
N ASP A 263 5.52 -16.85 11.69
CA ASP A 263 6.43 -17.56 12.58
C ASP A 263 7.48 -16.61 13.17
N ALA A 264 8.36 -17.12 14.05
CA ALA A 264 9.41 -16.32 14.69
C ALA A 264 10.45 -15.73 13.70
N SER A 265 10.45 -16.14 12.43
CA SER A 265 11.33 -15.57 11.39
C SER A 265 10.72 -14.37 10.67
N TYR A 266 9.45 -14.03 10.97
CA TYR A 266 8.75 -12.90 10.40
C TYR A 266 9.53 -11.59 10.63
N PRO A 267 9.57 -10.67 9.66
CA PRO A 267 10.27 -9.38 9.85
C PRO A 267 9.69 -8.56 11.01
N PRO A 268 10.45 -7.61 11.58
CA PRO A 268 9.91 -6.61 12.50
C PRO A 268 8.71 -5.88 11.90
N VAL A 269 7.70 -5.53 12.72
CA VAL A 269 6.42 -4.98 12.27
C VAL A 269 6.12 -3.64 12.94
N TYR A 270 5.72 -2.65 12.14
CA TYR A 270 5.11 -1.42 12.64
C TYR A 270 3.63 -1.37 12.26
N LEU A 271 2.75 -1.07 13.21
CA LEU A 271 1.29 -1.07 13.02
C LEU A 271 0.69 0.30 13.35
N THR A 272 -0.20 0.78 12.48
CA THR A 272 -1.00 1.97 12.75
C THR A 272 -2.47 1.77 12.31
N ALA A 273 -3.41 2.15 13.16
CA ALA A 273 -4.85 2.03 12.91
C ALA A 273 -5.64 2.89 13.89
N ASN A 274 -6.92 3.13 13.63
CA ASN A 274 -7.86 3.75 14.56
C ASN A 274 -8.90 2.75 15.06
N GLU A 275 -9.32 2.88 16.33
CA GLU A 275 -10.29 1.98 16.97
C GLU A 275 -11.68 2.07 16.33
N ASP A 276 -12.02 3.22 15.75
CA ASP A 276 -13.30 3.51 15.09
C ASP A 276 -13.35 3.15 13.60
N ASP A 277 -12.39 2.36 13.11
CA ASP A 277 -12.36 1.93 11.70
C ASP A 277 -13.58 1.08 11.35
N HIS A 278 -14.44 1.60 10.45
CA HIS A 278 -15.66 0.95 9.97
C HIS A 278 -15.46 0.11 8.70
N THR A 279 -14.27 0.15 8.09
CA THR A 279 -13.95 -0.54 6.84
C THR A 279 -13.16 -1.82 7.05
N ALA A 280 -12.03 -1.73 7.76
CA ALA A 280 -11.25 -2.87 8.19
C ALA A 280 -11.25 -2.91 9.73
N PRO A 281 -11.93 -3.89 10.35
CA PRO A 281 -12.07 -3.91 11.80
C PRO A 281 -10.72 -3.77 12.52
N PHE A 282 -10.64 -2.88 13.50
CA PHE A 282 -9.43 -2.62 14.30
C PHE A 282 -8.81 -3.92 14.87
N SER A 283 -9.65 -4.93 15.13
CA SER A 283 -9.21 -6.27 15.56
C SER A 283 -8.17 -6.90 14.62
N ASN A 284 -8.16 -6.54 13.34
CA ASN A 284 -7.14 -7.01 12.39
C ASN A 284 -5.74 -6.54 12.83
N SER A 285 -5.57 -5.25 13.07
CA SER A 285 -4.28 -4.68 13.51
C SER A 285 -3.90 -5.15 14.92
N LEU A 286 -4.87 -5.22 15.84
CA LEU A 286 -4.65 -5.68 17.20
C LEU A 286 -4.15 -7.13 17.24
N THR A 287 -4.79 -8.03 16.49
CA THR A 287 -4.39 -9.45 16.47
C THR A 287 -3.01 -9.68 15.84
N VAL A 288 -2.61 -8.85 14.86
CA VAL A 288 -1.23 -8.92 14.35
C VAL A 288 -0.24 -8.53 15.45
N ALA A 289 -0.51 -7.47 16.22
CA ALA A 289 0.34 -7.06 17.34
C ALA A 289 0.45 -8.17 18.41
N GLU A 290 -0.68 -8.76 18.83
CA GLU A 290 -0.72 -9.89 19.77
C GLU A 290 0.04 -11.12 19.24
N THR A 291 -0.04 -11.36 17.94
CA THR A 291 0.70 -12.46 17.29
C THR A 291 2.20 -12.19 17.30
N CYS A 292 2.62 -10.95 17.03
CA CYS A 292 4.02 -10.54 17.13
C CYS A 292 4.55 -10.72 18.56
N GLU A 293 3.80 -10.29 19.57
CA GLU A 293 4.17 -10.46 20.98
C GLU A 293 4.35 -11.95 21.33
N LYS A 294 3.37 -12.77 20.97
CA LYS A 294 3.38 -14.23 21.21
C LYS A 294 4.58 -14.93 20.54
N LEU A 295 4.97 -14.50 19.35
CA LEU A 295 6.07 -15.11 18.58
C LEU A 295 7.43 -14.46 18.87
N GLY A 296 7.50 -13.42 19.71
CA GLY A 296 8.71 -12.68 20.01
C GLY A 296 9.23 -11.85 18.83
N ILE A 297 8.35 -11.45 17.91
CA ILE A 297 8.69 -10.60 16.77
C ILE A 297 8.77 -9.14 17.24
N PRO A 298 9.89 -8.43 16.97
CA PRO A 298 9.97 -7.01 17.29
C PRO A 298 8.84 -6.24 16.61
N HIS A 299 8.08 -5.49 17.41
CA HIS A 299 6.98 -4.70 16.84
C HIS A 299 6.75 -3.42 17.62
N LYS A 300 6.11 -2.45 16.94
CA LYS A 300 5.70 -1.18 17.51
C LYS A 300 4.31 -0.82 16.99
N THR A 301 3.50 -0.19 17.81
CA THR A 301 2.13 0.18 17.44
C THR A 301 1.88 1.66 17.72
N ARG A 302 1.13 2.32 16.83
CA ARG A 302 0.56 3.63 17.07
C ARG A 302 -0.92 3.59 16.70
N PHE A 303 -1.77 3.40 17.69
CA PHE A 303 -3.21 3.32 17.54
C PHE A 303 -3.88 4.60 18.03
N GLY A 304 -4.84 5.11 17.27
CA GLY A 304 -5.71 6.22 17.64
C GLY A 304 -7.12 5.72 17.99
N LYS A 305 -7.87 6.55 18.71
CA LYS A 305 -9.27 6.24 19.06
C LYS A 305 -10.23 6.60 17.94
N THR A 306 -9.93 7.68 17.23
CA THR A 306 -10.80 8.23 16.19
C THR A 306 -10.01 8.64 14.96
N GLY A 307 -10.65 8.59 13.79
CA GLY A 307 -10.06 8.95 12.51
C GLY A 307 -10.46 8.04 11.37
N ASP A 308 -11.21 6.97 11.69
CA ASP A 308 -11.73 5.99 10.74
C ASP A 308 -10.62 5.38 9.85
N HIS A 309 -10.99 4.85 8.71
CA HIS A 309 -10.14 4.23 7.71
C HIS A 309 -9.52 5.25 6.74
N GLY A 310 -8.43 4.89 6.05
CA GLY A 310 -7.93 5.68 4.91
C GLY A 310 -7.26 7.01 5.28
N PHE A 311 -6.69 7.14 6.48
CA PHE A 311 -6.15 8.40 6.97
C PHE A 311 -4.78 8.81 6.37
N GLY A 312 -4.13 7.97 5.57
CA GLY A 312 -2.84 8.29 4.96
C GLY A 312 -1.77 8.69 5.99
N LEU A 313 -1.28 9.93 5.95
CA LEU A 313 -0.32 10.45 6.94
C LEU A 313 -0.93 10.73 8.32
N GLY A 314 -2.26 10.81 8.41
CA GLY A 314 -2.98 11.01 9.67
C GLY A 314 -2.75 12.37 10.33
N ILE A 315 -2.41 13.41 9.55
CA ILE A 315 -2.16 14.77 10.07
C ILE A 315 -3.41 15.28 10.79
N GLY A 316 -3.24 15.80 12.01
CA GLY A 316 -4.33 16.26 12.85
C GLY A 316 -5.09 15.15 13.59
N LEU A 317 -4.71 13.88 13.45
CA LEU A 317 -5.25 12.74 14.19
C LEU A 317 -4.29 12.28 15.31
N GLU A 318 -4.79 11.43 16.22
CA GLU A 318 -3.94 10.85 17.29
C GLU A 318 -2.76 10.04 16.74
N VAL A 319 -2.92 9.49 15.54
CA VAL A 319 -1.86 8.74 14.82
C VAL A 319 -0.85 9.62 14.09
N GLU A 320 -1.00 10.96 14.10
CA GLU A 320 -0.03 11.86 13.44
C GLU A 320 1.41 11.55 13.87
N GLY A 321 2.32 11.55 12.90
CA GLY A 321 3.74 11.23 13.13
C GLY A 321 4.06 9.73 13.08
N TRP A 322 3.06 8.88 12.81
CA TRP A 322 3.27 7.43 12.74
C TRP A 322 4.38 7.03 11.74
N LEU A 323 4.49 7.73 10.60
CA LEU A 323 5.48 7.39 9.58
C LEU A 323 6.91 7.67 10.05
N SER A 324 7.15 8.81 10.71
CA SER A 324 8.48 9.12 11.27
C SER A 324 8.86 8.18 12.40
N GLU A 325 7.88 7.75 13.21
CA GLU A 325 8.08 6.74 14.24
C GLU A 325 8.38 5.35 13.63
N ALA A 326 7.71 4.99 12.54
CA ALA A 326 7.99 3.77 11.78
C ALA A 326 9.41 3.79 11.19
N VAL A 327 9.84 4.91 10.60
CA VAL A 327 11.21 5.06 10.09
C VAL A 327 12.24 4.95 11.22
N SER A 328 12.00 5.59 12.37
CA SER A 328 12.90 5.47 13.53
C SER A 328 12.97 4.02 14.02
N PHE A 329 11.85 3.32 14.09
CA PHE A 329 11.83 1.91 14.46
C PHE A 329 12.56 1.03 13.42
N TRP A 330 12.40 1.31 12.13
CA TRP A 330 13.17 0.63 11.09
C TRP A 330 14.68 0.83 11.29
N GLU A 331 15.13 2.04 11.57
CA GLU A 331 16.55 2.34 11.85
C GLU A 331 17.09 1.63 13.12
N GLU A 332 16.21 1.33 14.08
CA GLU A 332 16.54 0.59 15.31
C GLU A 332 16.71 -0.93 15.08
N VAL A 333 15.93 -1.53 14.16
CA VAL A 333 15.82 -3.00 14.02
C VAL A 333 16.62 -3.59 12.84
N ARG A 334 17.15 -2.75 11.97
CA ARG A 334 17.98 -3.14 10.83
C ARG A 334 19.45 -3.44 11.18
#